data_4d9a4a56674c2c85f3e18d24198e60a2
#
_entry.id   4d9a4a56674c2c85f3e18d24198e60a2
#
_cell.length_a   1.000
_cell.length_b   1.000
_cell.length_c   1.000
_cell.angle_alpha   90.00
_cell.angle_beta   90.00
_cell.angle_gamma   90.00
#
_symmetry.space_group_name_H-M   'P 1'
#
loop_
_entity.id
_entity.type
_entity.pdbx_description
1 polymer ?
#
loop_
_entity_poly.entity_id
_entity_poly.type
_entity_poly.pdbx_seq_one_letter_code
_entity_poly.pdbx_strand_id
1 'polypeptide(L)'
;TPIANELVKFGEKYSFNVVNVRNFQDVENYNLNKFSEKFVVIATQGNSDLVAITESLKIKATYIGLVASKKKFQVLKKKIKDDGISQEKLKNIICPAGIFINAIMPEEVALSIFAEIIELKRSGKIGSKKF
;
A
#
# COMPACT_ATOMS: atom_id res chain seq x y z
N THR A 1 12.58 1.32 4.87
CA THR A 1 12.25 0.37 5.96
C THR A 1 12.59 -1.06 5.55
N PRO A 2 12.82 -1.96 6.51
CA PRO A 2 13.07 -3.37 6.19
C PRO A 2 11.95 -4.01 5.37
N ILE A 3 10.70 -3.69 5.69
CA ILE A 3 9.54 -4.21 4.92
C ILE A 3 9.59 -3.69 3.49
N ALA A 4 9.84 -2.41 3.30
CA ALA A 4 9.94 -1.82 1.96
C ALA A 4 11.05 -2.49 1.13
N ASN A 5 12.20 -2.73 1.75
CA ASN A 5 13.32 -3.38 1.07
C ASN A 5 12.95 -4.80 0.61
N GLU A 6 12.22 -5.55 1.45
CA GLU A 6 11.76 -6.88 1.08
C GLU A 6 10.71 -6.84 -0.02
N LEU A 7 9.82 -5.85 0.00
CA LEU A 7 8.83 -5.66 -1.06
C LEU A 7 9.48 -5.38 -2.42
N VAL A 8 10.56 -4.60 -2.43
CA VAL A 8 11.32 -4.34 -3.66
C VAL A 8 11.85 -5.64 -4.24
N LYS A 9 12.42 -6.51 -3.40
CA LYS A 9 12.94 -7.82 -3.83
C LYS A 9 11.84 -8.69 -4.44
N PHE A 10 10.67 -8.77 -3.80
CA PHE A 10 9.54 -9.53 -4.33
C PHE A 10 9.06 -8.94 -5.66
N GLY A 11 8.94 -7.62 -5.75
CA GLY A 11 8.49 -6.96 -6.96
C GLY A 11 9.41 -7.26 -8.14
N GLU A 12 10.71 -7.14 -7.94
CA GLU A 12 11.69 -7.43 -8.97
C GLU A 12 11.66 -8.89 -9.39
N LYS A 13 11.55 -9.81 -8.43
CA LYS A 13 11.48 -11.24 -8.71
C LYS A 13 10.28 -11.60 -9.59
N TYR A 14 9.15 -10.96 -9.38
CA TYR A 14 7.91 -11.26 -10.10
C TYR A 14 7.63 -10.27 -11.24
N SER A 15 8.67 -9.61 -11.73
CA SER A 15 8.65 -8.75 -12.93
C SER A 15 7.74 -7.53 -12.84
N PHE A 16 7.58 -6.99 -11.64
CA PHE A 16 6.94 -5.69 -11.47
C PHE A 16 7.94 -4.56 -11.76
N ASN A 17 7.44 -3.45 -12.27
CA ASN A 17 8.21 -2.21 -12.31
C ASN A 17 8.15 -1.58 -10.92
N VAL A 18 9.23 -1.70 -10.15
CA VAL A 18 9.25 -1.25 -8.76
C VAL A 18 9.85 0.14 -8.67
N VAL A 19 9.12 1.03 -8.01
CA VAL A 19 9.61 2.37 -7.68
C VAL A 19 9.61 2.49 -6.16
N ASN A 20 10.80 2.67 -5.58
CA ASN A 20 10.95 2.85 -4.14
C ASN A 20 11.10 4.34 -3.86
N VAL A 21 10.03 4.96 -3.39
CA VAL A 21 9.95 6.39 -3.15
C VAL A 21 10.23 6.67 -1.67
N ARG A 22 11.28 7.40 -1.38
CA ARG A 22 11.61 7.80 0.00
C ARG A 22 10.94 9.09 0.39
N ASN A 23 10.70 9.96 -0.58
CA ASN A 23 10.02 11.24 -0.38
C ASN A 23 8.80 11.27 -1.30
N PHE A 24 7.61 11.31 -0.71
CA PHE A 24 6.36 11.26 -1.48
C PHE A 24 6.16 12.46 -2.40
N GLN A 25 6.83 13.58 -2.13
CA GLN A 25 6.81 14.73 -3.03
C GLN A 25 7.49 14.44 -4.36
N ASP A 26 8.36 13.43 -4.40
CA ASP A 26 9.07 13.04 -5.61
C ASP A 26 8.27 12.10 -6.51
N VAL A 27 7.08 11.68 -6.10
CA VAL A 27 6.21 10.79 -6.90
C VAL A 27 5.90 11.42 -8.26
N GLU A 28 5.75 12.73 -8.33
CA GLU A 28 5.47 13.45 -9.57
C GLU A 28 6.60 13.31 -10.60
N ASN A 29 7.83 13.02 -10.16
CA ASN A 29 8.98 12.83 -11.05
C ASN A 29 8.93 11.51 -11.80
N TYR A 30 8.02 10.61 -11.42
CA TYR A 30 7.83 9.33 -12.09
C TYR A 30 6.61 9.40 -12.99
N ASN A 31 6.75 8.98 -14.24
CA ASN A 31 5.63 8.95 -15.17
C ASN A 31 4.75 7.72 -14.90
N LEU A 32 3.93 7.78 -13.83
CA LEU A 32 3.09 6.66 -13.41
C LEU A 32 1.87 6.47 -14.31
N ASN A 33 1.47 7.49 -15.06
CA ASN A 33 0.29 7.42 -15.91
C ASN A 33 0.44 6.46 -17.08
N LYS A 34 1.68 6.08 -17.43
CA LYS A 34 1.92 5.07 -18.48
C LYS A 34 1.51 3.65 -18.06
N PHE A 35 1.27 3.42 -16.77
CA PHE A 35 0.86 2.12 -16.26
C PHE A 35 -0.63 2.09 -15.98
N SER A 36 -1.32 1.06 -16.48
CA SER A 36 -2.75 0.88 -16.22
C SER A 36 -3.04 0.38 -14.81
N GLU A 37 -2.16 -0.47 -14.27
CA GLU A 37 -2.27 -1.00 -12.92
C GLU A 37 -1.14 -0.45 -12.04
N LYS A 38 -1.51 0.10 -10.89
CA LYS A 38 -0.56 0.64 -9.93
C LYS A 38 -0.90 0.11 -8.54
N PHE A 39 0.10 -0.45 -7.88
CA PHE A 39 -0.03 -1.00 -6.53
C PHE A 39 0.87 -0.20 -5.60
N VAL A 40 0.27 0.45 -4.63
CA VAL A 40 1.00 1.31 -3.68
C VAL A 40 1.04 0.64 -2.32
N VAL A 41 2.22 0.57 -1.73
CA VAL A 41 2.39 0.12 -0.35
C VAL A 41 3.08 1.23 0.43
N ILE A 42 2.44 1.63 1.52
CA ILE A 42 2.96 2.67 2.42
C ILE A 42 3.56 1.98 3.62
N ALA A 43 4.89 2.03 3.74
CA ALA A 43 5.65 1.37 4.80
C ALA A 43 6.63 2.34 5.44
N THR A 44 6.12 3.43 5.99
CA THR A 44 6.91 4.54 6.51
C THR A 44 7.26 4.41 7.98
N GLN A 45 6.71 3.43 8.68
CA GLN A 45 6.86 3.26 10.13
C GLN A 45 6.30 4.45 10.93
N GLY A 46 5.23 5.06 10.42
CA GLY A 46 4.54 6.15 11.10
C GLY A 46 5.02 7.56 10.78
N ASN A 47 6.18 7.68 10.16
CA ASN A 47 6.71 8.96 9.72
C ASN A 47 6.14 9.28 8.34
N SER A 48 5.38 10.36 8.21
CA SER A 48 4.84 10.80 6.93
C SER A 48 3.69 9.95 6.38
N ASP A 49 3.04 9.12 7.21
CA ASP A 49 1.89 8.31 6.77
C ASP A 49 0.77 9.18 6.17
N LEU A 50 0.50 10.31 6.80
CA LEU A 50 -0.54 11.23 6.35
C LEU A 50 -0.26 11.77 4.94
N VAL A 51 0.98 12.21 4.70
CA VAL A 51 1.41 12.71 3.39
C VAL A 51 1.35 11.58 2.36
N ALA A 52 1.83 10.40 2.73
CA ALA A 52 1.83 9.24 1.86
C ALA A 52 0.42 8.85 1.42
N ILE A 53 -0.51 8.81 2.36
CA ILE A 53 -1.91 8.49 2.07
C ILE A 53 -2.50 9.54 1.12
N THR A 54 -2.31 10.81 1.43
CA THR A 54 -2.84 11.91 0.63
C THR A 54 -2.33 11.85 -0.81
N GLU A 55 -1.03 11.68 -1.00
CA GLU A 55 -0.43 11.58 -2.32
C GLU A 55 -0.86 10.30 -3.06
N SER A 56 -0.98 9.18 -2.33
CA SER A 56 -1.42 7.91 -2.93
C SER A 56 -2.83 7.98 -3.48
N LEU A 57 -3.72 8.71 -2.81
CA LEU A 57 -5.11 8.87 -3.28
C LEU A 57 -5.19 9.62 -4.61
N LYS A 58 -4.19 10.41 -4.95
CA LYS A 58 -4.13 11.16 -6.22
C LYS A 58 -3.69 10.29 -7.40
N ILE A 59 -3.08 9.15 -7.13
CA ILE A 59 -2.44 8.30 -8.17
C ILE A 59 -3.46 7.41 -8.90
N LYS A 60 -4.67 7.23 -8.41
CA LYS A 60 -5.66 6.28 -8.95
C LYS A 60 -5.10 4.85 -8.97
N ALA A 61 -4.54 4.44 -7.84
CA ALA A 61 -3.96 3.11 -7.71
C ALA A 61 -5.04 2.03 -7.62
N THR A 62 -4.73 0.86 -8.17
CA THR A 62 -5.56 -0.34 -8.04
C THR A 62 -5.56 -0.85 -6.59
N TYR A 63 -4.44 -0.66 -5.89
CA TYR A 63 -4.24 -1.11 -4.52
C TYR A 63 -3.49 -0.04 -3.75
N ILE A 64 -3.96 0.27 -2.56
CA ILE A 64 -3.24 1.11 -1.61
C ILE A 64 -3.24 0.38 -0.28
N GLY A 65 -2.10 -0.17 0.10
CA GLY A 65 -1.91 -0.87 1.36
C GLY A 65 -1.09 -0.05 2.34
N LEU A 66 -1.58 0.07 3.57
CA LEU A 66 -0.87 0.78 4.63
C LEU A 66 -0.37 -0.21 5.67
N VAL A 67 0.94 -0.18 5.92
CA VAL A 67 1.57 -0.99 6.95
C VAL A 67 1.43 -0.29 8.29
N ALA A 68 0.32 -0.53 8.96
CA ALA A 68 0.01 0.02 10.28
C ALA A 68 -1.06 -0.84 10.93
N SER A 69 -1.19 -0.72 12.26
CA SER A 69 -2.27 -1.39 12.98
C SER A 69 -3.62 -0.74 12.67
N LYS A 70 -4.70 -1.49 12.88
CA LYS A 70 -6.05 -0.95 12.76
C LYS A 70 -6.27 0.26 13.66
N LYS A 71 -5.76 0.19 14.88
CA LYS A 71 -5.87 1.28 15.87
C LYS A 71 -5.18 2.55 15.37
N LYS A 72 -3.98 2.42 14.84
CA LYS A 72 -3.23 3.55 14.27
C LYS A 72 -3.96 4.15 13.07
N PHE A 73 -4.54 3.31 12.23
CA PHE A 73 -5.29 3.78 11.07
C PHE A 73 -6.53 4.58 11.47
N GLN A 74 -7.23 4.19 12.54
CA GLN A 74 -8.38 4.96 13.03
C GLN A 74 -7.98 6.39 13.41
N VAL A 75 -6.82 6.55 14.03
CA VAL A 75 -6.30 7.89 14.37
C VAL A 75 -5.98 8.68 13.12
N LEU A 76 -5.34 8.05 12.13
CA LEU A 76 -5.02 8.70 10.85
C LEU A 76 -6.26 9.11 10.08
N LYS A 77 -7.28 8.26 10.05
CA LYS A 77 -8.56 8.57 9.39
C LYS A 77 -9.18 9.84 9.94
N LYS A 78 -9.15 10.02 11.24
CA LYS A 78 -9.69 11.20 11.89
C LYS A 78 -8.96 12.46 11.45
N LYS A 79 -7.63 12.41 11.41
CA LYS A 79 -6.81 13.54 10.94
C LYS A 79 -7.10 13.87 9.48
N ILE A 80 -7.24 12.85 8.64
CA ILE A 80 -7.51 13.03 7.21
C ILE A 80 -8.88 13.65 7.00
N LYS A 81 -9.87 13.23 7.79
CA LYS A 81 -11.21 13.80 7.76
C LYS A 81 -11.18 15.29 8.10
N ASP A 82 -10.42 15.67 9.13
CA ASP A 82 -10.28 17.05 9.56
C ASP A 82 -9.62 17.92 8.48
N ASP A 83 -8.79 17.31 7.61
CA ASP A 83 -8.16 17.97 6.48
C ASP A 83 -9.06 18.07 5.25
N GLY A 84 -10.32 17.65 5.36
CA GLY A 84 -11.30 17.79 4.29
C GLY A 84 -11.30 16.68 3.24
N ILE A 85 -10.58 15.60 3.44
CA ILE A 85 -10.57 14.46 2.50
C ILE A 85 -11.80 13.59 2.75
N SER A 86 -12.47 13.21 1.66
CA SER A 86 -13.67 12.40 1.70
C SER A 86 -13.43 11.04 2.36
N GLN A 87 -14.32 10.65 3.28
CA GLN A 87 -14.30 9.33 3.91
C GLN A 87 -14.44 8.20 2.88
N GLU A 88 -15.11 8.46 1.78
CA GLU A 88 -15.29 7.48 0.74
C GLU A 88 -13.98 7.09 0.05
N LYS A 89 -13.07 8.04 -0.13
CA LYS A 89 -11.75 7.76 -0.69
C LYS A 89 -10.92 6.87 0.24
N LEU A 90 -11.11 6.99 1.55
CA LEU A 90 -10.39 6.21 2.55
C LEU A 90 -10.78 4.74 2.55
N LYS A 91 -11.95 4.39 2.02
CA LYS A 91 -12.39 2.99 1.91
C LYS A 91 -11.52 2.18 0.96
N ASN A 92 -10.80 2.84 0.07
CA ASN A 92 -9.91 2.18 -0.88
C ASN A 92 -8.55 1.83 -0.26
N ILE A 93 -8.29 2.27 0.97
CA ILE A 93 -7.04 1.98 1.66
C ILE A 93 -7.21 0.72 2.50
N ILE A 94 -6.33 -0.23 2.28
CA ILE A 94 -6.33 -1.51 2.99
C ILE A 94 -5.34 -1.40 4.15
N CYS A 95 -5.84 -1.57 5.36
CA CYS A 95 -5.02 -1.52 6.57
C CYS A 95 -5.58 -2.49 7.63
N PRO A 96 -4.75 -3.35 8.19
CA PRO A 96 -3.36 -3.60 7.86
C PRO A 96 -3.19 -4.19 6.46
N ALA A 97 -2.16 -3.77 5.73
CA ALA A 97 -1.85 -4.36 4.45
C ALA A 97 -1.38 -5.82 4.62
N GLY A 98 -1.79 -6.67 3.69
CA GLY A 98 -1.39 -8.07 3.66
C GLY A 98 -2.48 -9.05 4.12
N ILE A 99 -2.41 -10.27 3.63
CA ILE A 99 -3.27 -11.34 4.11
C ILE A 99 -2.82 -11.78 5.51
N PHE A 100 -3.76 -12.27 6.31
CA PHE A 100 -3.46 -12.64 7.69
C PHE A 100 -2.77 -14.01 7.76
N ILE A 101 -1.46 -13.99 8.04
CA ILE A 101 -0.65 -15.22 8.18
C ILE A 101 0.16 -15.23 9.49
N ASN A 102 -0.19 -14.36 10.45
CA ASN A 102 0.57 -14.18 11.69
C ASN A 102 2.03 -13.76 11.46
N ALA A 103 2.27 -12.98 10.41
CA ALA A 103 3.62 -12.54 10.05
C ALA A 103 4.25 -11.68 11.17
N ILE A 104 5.53 -11.94 11.44
CA ILE A 104 6.30 -11.22 12.46
C ILE A 104 7.50 -10.52 11.84
N MET A 105 8.29 -11.27 11.07
CA MET A 105 9.52 -10.74 10.46
C MET A 105 9.21 -9.87 9.25
N PRO A 106 10.07 -8.89 8.92
CA PRO A 106 9.86 -8.02 7.76
C PRO A 106 9.60 -8.78 6.46
N GLU A 107 10.34 -9.83 6.19
CA GLU A 107 10.16 -10.65 4.99
C GLU A 107 8.81 -11.38 4.99
N GLU A 108 8.31 -11.76 6.15
CA GLU A 108 7.01 -12.40 6.28
C GLU A 108 5.88 -11.40 6.05
N VAL A 109 6.01 -10.20 6.61
CA VAL A 109 5.05 -9.12 6.38
C VAL A 109 5.01 -8.76 4.90
N ALA A 110 6.17 -8.59 4.28
CA ALA A 110 6.26 -8.29 2.85
C ALA A 110 5.63 -9.41 2.01
N LEU A 111 5.86 -10.66 2.36
CA LEU A 111 5.23 -11.81 1.69
C LEU A 111 3.71 -11.73 1.76
N SER A 112 3.17 -11.42 2.93
CA SER A 112 1.72 -11.32 3.13
C SER A 112 1.11 -10.19 2.28
N ILE A 113 1.79 -9.08 2.17
CA ILE A 113 1.37 -7.94 1.36
C ILE A 113 1.43 -8.28 -0.12
N PHE A 114 2.52 -8.89 -0.55
CA PHE A 114 2.69 -9.26 -1.95
C PHE A 114 1.68 -10.31 -2.38
N ALA A 115 1.37 -11.26 -1.50
CA ALA A 115 0.32 -12.24 -1.74
C ALA A 115 -1.05 -11.58 -1.94
N GLU A 116 -1.36 -10.57 -1.15
CA GLU A 116 -2.61 -9.81 -1.30
C GLU A 116 -2.65 -9.06 -2.64
N ILE A 117 -1.54 -8.46 -3.05
CA ILE A 117 -1.43 -7.78 -4.34
C ILE A 117 -1.67 -8.76 -5.50
N ILE A 118 -1.07 -9.95 -5.44
CA ILE A 118 -1.25 -10.97 -6.48
C ILE A 118 -2.69 -11.46 -6.50
N GLU A 119 -3.30 -11.67 -5.35
CA GLU A 119 -4.70 -12.08 -5.27
C GLU A 119 -5.60 -11.07 -5.98
N LEU A 120 -5.42 -9.79 -5.66
CA LEU A 120 -6.20 -8.72 -6.29
C LEU A 120 -5.96 -8.66 -7.80
N LYS A 121 -4.70 -8.77 -8.22
CA LYS A 121 -4.34 -8.74 -9.63
C LYS A 121 -4.98 -9.86 -10.42
N ARG A 122 -5.09 -11.06 -9.85
CA ARG A 122 -5.60 -12.25 -10.53
C ARG A 122 -7.12 -12.37 -10.45
N SER A 123 -7.72 -12.06 -9.30
CA SER A 123 -9.17 -12.23 -9.08
C SER A 123 -9.98 -10.94 -9.22
N GLY A 124 -9.32 -9.77 -9.17
CA GLY A 124 -10.00 -8.48 -9.14
C GLY A 124 -10.59 -8.12 -7.79
N LYS A 125 -10.40 -8.95 -6.77
CA LYS A 125 -10.88 -8.68 -5.41
C LYS A 125 -10.01 -9.37 -4.38
N ILE A 126 -10.01 -8.80 -3.18
CA ILE A 126 -9.26 -9.32 -2.03
C ILE A 126 -10.15 -10.28 -1.23
N GLY A 127 -9.53 -11.36 -0.73
CA GLY A 127 -10.23 -12.33 0.08
C GLY A 127 -11.06 -13.34 -0.71
N SER A 128 -10.90 -13.40 -2.03
CA SER A 128 -11.60 -14.40 -2.83
C SER A 128 -10.89 -15.75 -2.70
N LYS A 129 -11.62 -16.73 -2.22
CA LYS A 129 -11.12 -18.09 -2.07
C LYS A 129 -11.75 -18.97 -3.13
N LYS A 130 -10.92 -19.68 -3.89
CA LYS A 130 -11.39 -20.64 -4.90
C LYS A 130 -10.99 -22.03 -4.47
N PHE A 131 -11.97 -22.86 -4.36
CA PHE A 131 -11.78 -24.30 -4.14
C PHE A 131 -12.63 -25.05 -5.13
#